data_ff4c733cbe4b53c7666f1f70be303b48
#
_entry.id   ff4c733cbe4b53c7666f1f70be303b48
#
_cell.length_a   1.000
_cell.length_b   1.000
_cell.length_c   1.000
_cell.angle_alpha   90.00
_cell.angle_beta   90.00
_cell.angle_gamma   90.00
#
_symmetry.space_group_name_H-M   'P 1'
#
loop_
_entity.id
_entity.type
_entity.pdbx_description
1 polymer ?
#
loop_
_entity_poly.entity_id
_entity_poly.type
_entity_poly.pdbx_seq_one_letter_code
_entity_poly.pdbx_strand_id
1 'polypeptide(L)'
;MADAQELIEVAAEVRQIICDLAEAPEIVQSARDGVRVAEDRLSRAEAAAYLESSGTVREREAHVTVHVAGLRDDVEVAKAALQYARDKSKSLETRLSGLQTLAGLLKTEMKL
;
A
#
# COMPACT_ATOMS: atom_id res chain seq x y z
N MET A 1 32.68 -11.10 16.82
CA MET A 1 32.44 -12.53 16.58
C MET A 1 30.92 -12.79 16.71
N ALA A 2 30.34 -13.52 15.74
CA ALA A 2 28.92 -13.88 15.80
C ALA A 2 28.68 -14.94 16.87
N ASP A 3 27.56 -14.87 17.56
CA ASP A 3 27.13 -15.85 18.54
C ASP A 3 25.77 -16.47 18.14
N ALA A 4 25.38 -17.52 18.86
CA ALA A 4 24.13 -18.23 18.62
C ALA A 4 22.91 -17.32 18.86
N GLN A 5 23.01 -16.36 19.78
CA GLN A 5 21.92 -15.44 20.09
C GLN A 5 21.63 -14.50 18.91
N GLU A 6 22.66 -13.96 18.27
CA GLU A 6 22.48 -13.13 17.07
C GLU A 6 21.80 -13.90 15.97
N LEU A 7 22.20 -15.15 15.74
CA LEU A 7 21.59 -16.00 14.70
C LEU A 7 20.13 -16.30 15.03
N ILE A 8 19.80 -16.54 16.30
CA ILE A 8 18.42 -16.77 16.74
C ILE A 8 17.57 -15.54 16.50
N GLU A 9 18.08 -14.34 16.81
CA GLU A 9 17.39 -13.07 16.59
C GLU A 9 17.12 -12.82 15.10
N VAL A 10 18.12 -13.05 14.25
CA VAL A 10 17.99 -12.94 12.80
C VAL A 10 16.94 -13.93 12.29
N ALA A 11 16.97 -15.17 12.75
CA ALA A 11 16.00 -16.19 12.35
C ALA A 11 14.56 -15.80 12.74
N ALA A 12 14.38 -15.24 13.93
CA ALA A 12 13.07 -14.78 14.38
C ALA A 12 12.54 -13.64 13.51
N GLU A 13 13.39 -12.68 13.17
CA GLU A 13 13.03 -11.56 12.29
C GLU A 13 12.70 -12.04 10.89
N VAL A 14 13.46 -12.98 10.34
CA VAL A 14 13.18 -13.60 9.02
C VAL A 14 11.80 -14.26 9.02
N ARG A 15 11.46 -15.02 10.06
CA ARG A 15 10.13 -15.67 10.17
C ARG A 15 9.01 -14.65 10.19
N GLN A 16 9.18 -13.55 10.92
CA GLN A 16 8.18 -12.49 10.99
C GLN A 16 7.96 -11.84 9.62
N ILE A 17 9.05 -11.54 8.91
CA ILE A 17 8.96 -10.96 7.57
C ILE A 17 8.27 -11.91 6.59
N ILE A 18 8.58 -13.20 6.66
CA ILE A 18 7.91 -14.21 5.82
C ILE A 18 6.40 -14.23 6.08
N CYS A 19 5.98 -14.15 7.34
CA CYS A 19 4.56 -14.06 7.70
C CYS A 19 3.92 -12.80 7.14
N ASP A 20 4.59 -11.65 7.27
CA ASP A 20 4.09 -10.38 6.76
C ASP A 20 3.99 -10.39 5.23
N LEU A 21 4.97 -10.98 4.55
CA LEU A 21 4.95 -11.12 3.09
C LEU A 21 3.86 -12.07 2.61
N ALA A 22 3.51 -13.09 3.39
CA ALA A 22 2.41 -14.00 3.05
C ALA A 22 1.06 -13.28 3.04
N GLU A 23 0.89 -12.25 3.86
CA GLU A 23 -0.34 -11.44 3.94
C GLU A 23 -0.35 -10.30 2.91
N ALA A 24 0.80 -9.91 2.38
CA ALA A 24 0.93 -8.74 1.49
C ALA A 24 0.03 -8.78 0.26
N PRO A 25 -0.14 -9.91 -0.47
CA PRO A 25 -1.04 -9.93 -1.64
C PRO A 25 -2.48 -9.57 -1.31
N GLU A 26 -3.01 -10.02 -0.18
CA GLU A 26 -4.38 -9.69 0.25
C GLU A 26 -4.49 -8.22 0.63
N ILE A 27 -3.48 -7.68 1.31
CA ILE A 27 -3.45 -6.27 1.71
C ILE A 27 -3.41 -5.38 0.46
N VAL A 28 -2.56 -5.70 -0.52
CA VAL A 28 -2.48 -4.95 -1.78
C VAL A 28 -3.79 -5.06 -2.56
N GLN A 29 -4.39 -6.24 -2.63
CA GLN A 29 -5.67 -6.42 -3.32
C GLN A 29 -6.79 -5.63 -2.66
N SER A 30 -6.86 -5.63 -1.34
CA SER A 30 -7.83 -4.84 -0.59
C SER A 30 -7.66 -3.34 -0.87
N ALA A 31 -6.41 -2.86 -0.92
CA ALA A 31 -6.12 -1.46 -1.25
C ALA A 31 -6.51 -1.11 -2.68
N ARG A 32 -6.31 -2.02 -3.65
CA ARG A 32 -6.78 -1.83 -5.04
C ARG A 32 -8.29 -1.73 -5.11
N ASP A 33 -8.98 -2.59 -4.39
CA ASP A 33 -10.44 -2.56 -4.32
C ASP A 33 -10.93 -1.24 -3.70
N GLY A 34 -10.21 -0.72 -2.72
CA GLY A 34 -10.48 0.58 -2.12
C GLY A 34 -10.40 1.72 -3.13
N VAL A 35 -9.39 1.71 -4.00
CA VAL A 35 -9.24 2.70 -5.09
C VAL A 35 -10.42 2.57 -6.05
N ARG A 36 -10.74 1.37 -6.48
CA ARG A 36 -11.86 1.13 -7.41
C ARG A 36 -13.18 1.62 -6.85
N VAL A 37 -13.45 1.35 -5.57
CA VAL A 37 -14.68 1.80 -4.92
C VAL A 37 -14.72 3.32 -4.82
N ALA A 38 -13.61 3.97 -4.46
CA ALA A 38 -13.54 5.42 -4.35
C ALA A 38 -13.72 6.10 -5.72
N GLU A 39 -13.10 5.56 -6.77
CA GLU A 39 -13.26 6.07 -8.13
C GLU A 39 -14.69 5.90 -8.65
N ASP A 40 -15.34 4.78 -8.36
CA ASP A 40 -16.72 4.53 -8.74
C ASP A 40 -17.67 5.51 -8.05
N ARG A 41 -17.49 5.76 -6.76
CA ARG A 41 -18.26 6.75 -6.02
C ARG A 41 -18.10 8.15 -6.60
N LEU A 42 -16.88 8.52 -6.93
CA LEU A 42 -16.59 9.81 -7.55
C LEU A 42 -17.30 9.95 -8.90
N SER A 43 -17.18 8.95 -9.77
CA SER A 43 -17.82 8.95 -11.09
C SER A 43 -19.34 9.11 -10.99
N ARG A 44 -19.95 8.38 -10.09
CA ARG A 44 -21.40 8.44 -9.88
C ARG A 44 -21.85 9.79 -9.34
N ALA A 45 -21.08 10.34 -8.39
CA ALA A 45 -21.36 11.64 -7.80
C ALA A 45 -21.18 12.77 -8.82
N GLU A 46 -20.16 12.69 -9.68
CA GLU A 46 -19.96 13.64 -10.77
C GLU A 46 -21.16 13.66 -11.73
N ALA A 47 -21.61 12.48 -12.14
CA ALA A 47 -22.77 12.36 -13.02
C ALA A 47 -24.04 12.92 -12.37
N ALA A 48 -24.30 12.57 -11.12
CA ALA A 48 -25.47 13.04 -10.39
C ALA A 48 -25.43 14.57 -10.20
N ALA A 49 -24.27 15.11 -9.81
CA ALA A 49 -24.10 16.55 -9.63
C ALA A 49 -24.30 17.33 -10.94
N TYR A 50 -23.80 16.78 -12.05
CA TYR A 50 -24.00 17.39 -13.36
C TYR A 50 -25.48 17.43 -13.76
N LEU A 51 -26.20 16.33 -13.56
CA LEU A 51 -27.64 16.24 -13.86
C LEU A 51 -28.48 17.16 -13.01
N GLU A 52 -28.08 17.40 -11.77
CA GLU A 52 -28.78 18.30 -10.84
C GLU A 52 -28.44 19.77 -11.07
N SER A 53 -27.36 20.06 -11.78
CA SER A 53 -26.90 21.42 -12.04
C SER A 53 -27.68 22.07 -13.19
N SER A 54 -27.56 23.39 -13.29
CA SER A 54 -28.19 24.18 -14.35
C SER A 54 -27.24 25.27 -14.84
N GLY A 55 -27.56 25.84 -15.99
CA GLY A 55 -26.74 26.87 -16.60
C GLY A 55 -25.90 26.37 -17.76
N THR A 56 -24.82 27.10 -18.07
CA THR A 56 -23.87 26.73 -19.13
C THR A 56 -23.08 25.49 -18.75
N VAL A 57 -22.45 24.83 -19.72
CA VAL A 57 -21.55 23.69 -19.47
C VAL A 57 -20.48 24.07 -18.46
N ARG A 58 -19.89 25.27 -18.60
CA ARG A 58 -18.84 25.75 -17.69
C ARG A 58 -19.35 25.91 -16.24
N GLU A 59 -20.56 26.47 -16.09
CA GLU A 59 -21.17 26.64 -14.78
C GLU A 59 -21.48 25.27 -14.14
N ARG A 60 -21.98 24.31 -14.92
CA ARG A 60 -22.25 22.95 -14.47
C ARG A 60 -20.97 22.23 -14.04
N GLU A 61 -19.90 22.34 -14.81
CA GLU A 61 -18.59 21.76 -14.48
C GLU A 61 -18.03 22.34 -13.18
N ALA A 62 -18.15 23.64 -12.98
CA ALA A 62 -17.72 24.30 -11.76
C ALA A 62 -18.53 23.80 -10.54
N HIS A 63 -19.83 23.63 -10.71
CA HIS A 63 -20.70 23.08 -9.67
C HIS A 63 -20.28 21.65 -9.27
N VAL A 64 -20.03 20.79 -10.24
CA VAL A 64 -19.56 19.43 -10.03
C VAL A 64 -18.25 19.42 -9.25
N THR A 65 -17.27 20.24 -9.68
CA THR A 65 -15.96 20.33 -9.05
C THR A 65 -16.06 20.63 -7.55
N VAL A 66 -16.90 21.60 -7.19
CA VAL A 66 -17.11 21.97 -5.78
C VAL A 66 -17.85 20.86 -5.02
N HIS A 67 -18.88 20.31 -5.65
CA HIS A 67 -19.75 19.31 -5.01
C HIS A 67 -19.03 17.99 -4.67
N VAL A 68 -18.09 17.57 -5.52
CA VAL A 68 -17.39 16.28 -5.36
C VAL A 68 -15.98 16.40 -4.81
N ALA A 69 -15.56 17.58 -4.34
CA ALA A 69 -14.20 17.81 -3.86
C ALA A 69 -13.76 16.81 -2.80
N GLY A 70 -14.63 16.50 -1.82
CA GLY A 70 -14.36 15.53 -0.78
C GLY A 70 -14.14 14.10 -1.32
N LEU A 71 -14.92 13.72 -2.34
CA LEU A 71 -14.79 12.40 -2.96
C LEU A 71 -13.50 12.27 -3.80
N ARG A 72 -13.04 13.38 -4.37
CA ARG A 72 -11.72 13.41 -5.05
C ARG A 72 -10.59 13.20 -4.05
N ASP A 73 -10.70 13.80 -2.88
CA ASP A 73 -9.74 13.60 -1.79
C ASP A 73 -9.75 12.14 -1.33
N ASP A 74 -10.92 11.52 -1.24
CA ASP A 74 -11.04 10.10 -0.88
C ASP A 74 -10.31 9.19 -1.88
N VAL A 75 -10.39 9.50 -3.18
CA VAL A 75 -9.65 8.78 -4.22
C VAL A 75 -8.14 8.91 -3.99
N GLU A 76 -7.66 10.12 -3.72
CA GLU A 76 -6.23 10.34 -3.47
C GLU A 76 -5.74 9.62 -2.23
N VAL A 77 -6.54 9.59 -1.15
CA VAL A 77 -6.23 8.82 0.06
C VAL A 77 -6.16 7.32 -0.24
N ALA A 78 -7.11 6.80 -1.03
CA ALA A 78 -7.11 5.39 -1.41
C ALA A 78 -5.89 5.02 -2.26
N LYS A 79 -5.50 5.89 -3.21
CA LYS A 79 -4.29 5.69 -4.02
C LYS A 79 -3.03 5.71 -3.17
N ALA A 80 -2.95 6.61 -2.19
CA ALA A 80 -1.83 6.67 -1.26
C ALA A 80 -1.73 5.40 -0.41
N ALA A 81 -2.87 4.86 0.03
CA ALA A 81 -2.91 3.60 0.77
C ALA A 81 -2.40 2.42 -0.07
N LEU A 82 -2.78 2.37 -1.35
CA LEU A 82 -2.28 1.33 -2.28
C LEU A 82 -0.77 1.45 -2.47
N GLN A 83 -0.27 2.67 -2.69
CA GLN A 83 1.17 2.89 -2.88
C GLN A 83 1.94 2.50 -1.62
N TYR A 84 1.43 2.86 -0.45
CA TYR A 84 2.03 2.47 0.83
C TYR A 84 2.11 0.93 0.96
N ALA A 85 1.03 0.22 0.63
CA ALA A 85 1.00 -1.24 0.70
C ALA A 85 2.04 -1.88 -0.23
N ARG A 86 2.17 -1.37 -1.45
CA ARG A 86 3.17 -1.83 -2.42
C ARG A 86 4.60 -1.57 -1.95
N ASP A 87 4.86 -0.36 -1.46
CA ASP A 87 6.18 0.05 -0.99
C ASP A 87 6.59 -0.76 0.24
N LYS A 88 5.66 -1.01 1.14
CA LYS A 88 5.90 -1.84 2.33
C LYS A 88 6.27 -3.27 1.93
N SER A 89 5.54 -3.87 1.00
CA SER A 89 5.83 -5.21 0.50
C SER A 89 7.23 -5.29 -0.10
N LYS A 90 7.59 -4.31 -0.93
CA LYS A 90 8.91 -4.23 -1.56
C LYS A 90 10.03 -4.04 -0.53
N SER A 91 9.79 -3.19 0.47
CA SER A 91 10.74 -2.97 1.56
C SER A 91 10.98 -4.25 2.38
N LEU A 92 9.91 -5.01 2.65
CA LEU A 92 10.02 -6.30 3.34
C LEU A 92 10.83 -7.32 2.53
N GLU A 93 10.63 -7.38 1.21
CA GLU A 93 11.41 -8.26 0.33
C GLU A 93 12.90 -7.91 0.38
N THR A 94 13.23 -6.63 0.31
CA THR A 94 14.62 -6.15 0.39
C THR A 94 15.23 -6.50 1.74
N ARG A 95 14.49 -6.28 2.82
CA ARG A 95 14.94 -6.60 4.17
C ARG A 95 15.15 -8.10 4.37
N LEU A 96 14.25 -8.93 3.85
CA LEU A 96 14.38 -10.38 3.89
C LEU A 96 15.66 -10.83 3.20
N SER A 97 15.93 -10.31 2.01
CA SER A 97 17.14 -10.61 1.26
C SER A 97 18.42 -10.25 2.06
N GLY A 98 18.42 -9.06 2.67
CA GLY A 98 19.54 -8.61 3.52
C GLY A 98 19.76 -9.50 4.73
N LEU A 99 18.69 -9.89 5.42
CA LEU A 99 18.77 -10.76 6.60
C LEU A 99 19.21 -12.18 6.25
N GLN A 100 18.80 -12.69 5.10
CA GLN A 100 19.26 -14.00 4.62
C GLN A 100 20.76 -13.99 4.34
N THR A 101 21.27 -12.91 3.75
CA THR A 101 22.71 -12.72 3.55
C THR A 101 23.44 -12.65 4.88
N LEU A 102 22.92 -11.86 5.83
CA LEU A 102 23.51 -11.76 7.17
C LEU A 102 23.51 -13.12 7.87
N ALA A 103 22.44 -13.88 7.81
CA ALA A 103 22.37 -15.22 8.40
C ALA A 103 23.44 -16.15 7.81
N GLY A 104 23.68 -16.07 6.50
CA GLY A 104 24.76 -16.83 5.84
C GLY A 104 26.14 -16.46 6.36
N LEU A 105 26.41 -15.16 6.54
CA LEU A 105 27.67 -14.68 7.09
C LEU A 105 27.88 -15.12 8.53
N LEU A 106 26.83 -15.02 9.38
CA LEU A 106 26.88 -15.44 10.78
C LEU A 106 27.16 -16.94 10.90
N LYS A 107 26.53 -17.75 10.07
CA LYS A 107 26.80 -19.21 10.03
C LYS A 107 28.26 -19.53 9.64
N THR A 108 28.78 -18.79 8.68
CA THR A 108 30.16 -18.93 8.24
C THR A 108 31.11 -18.57 9.38
N GLU A 109 30.90 -17.48 10.08
CA GLU A 109 31.70 -17.07 11.24
C GLU A 109 31.67 -18.13 12.36
N MET A 110 30.49 -18.69 12.61
CA MET A 110 30.33 -19.72 13.65
C MET A 110 31.06 -21.05 13.33
N LYS A 111 31.27 -21.34 12.06
CA LYS A 111 32.00 -22.53 11.63
C LYS A 111 33.52 -22.37 11.69
N LEU A 112 33.98 -21.15 11.69
CA LEU A 112 35.40 -20.84 11.78
C LEU A 112 35.90 -20.94 13.22
#